data_75bfae40cf452fa27b5a437c0942c4a2
#
_entry.id   75bfae40cf452fa27b5a437c0942c4a2
#
_cell.length_a   1.000
_cell.length_b   1.000
_cell.length_c   1.000
_cell.angle_alpha   90.00
_cell.angle_beta   90.00
_cell.angle_gamma   90.00
#
_symmetry.space_group_name_H-M   'P 1'
#
loop_
_entity.id
_entity.type
_entity.pdbx_description
1 polymer ?
#
loop_
_entity_poly.entity_id
_entity_poly.type
_entity_poly.pdbx_seq_one_letter_code
_entity_poly.pdbx_strand_id
1 'polypeptide(L)'
;MHPPAESDPVRANERLSWAREALADPALDLVRASTDAGFRSYWRTLDHEPSRIVMDSPPDKEDVHPWLRIRALLEAGGVRVPHVLAQDIEHGFLLLEDLGADTFLQVIGDANADDLLDAAVTQLLKLQAIAPPADLPAYDEALLARELRLFDEWFLGRHLGMALDCGDLETLDLVYRRLVDAALAQPQVLVHRDFMPRNLMPVAGGAAVLDFQDAVRGPIAYDPLSLFKDAFLSWPQARVDGWLDRYHARALDAGLPVPSLPRFRRDADWIGVQRHLKVIGIFARLHHRDGKPKYLADVPRFFAYLDGVLPRYPELAPLAALIDGKVKPAIARITEAARG
;
A
#
# COMPACT_ATOMS: atom_id res chain seq x y z
N MET A 1 -0.54 -23.39 -12.64
CA MET A 1 -1.36 -22.22 -12.99
C MET A 1 -2.77 -22.51 -12.46
N HIS A 2 -3.10 -22.09 -11.24
CA HIS A 2 -4.50 -22.06 -10.85
C HIS A 2 -5.07 -20.77 -11.44
N PRO A 3 -6.13 -20.82 -12.26
CA PRO A 3 -6.85 -19.63 -12.64
C PRO A 3 -7.30 -18.91 -11.33
N PRO A 4 -7.48 -17.58 -11.34
CA PRO A 4 -8.15 -16.93 -10.24
C PRO A 4 -9.46 -17.72 -10.04
N ALA A 5 -9.71 -18.13 -8.78
CA ALA A 5 -10.86 -18.96 -8.49
C ALA A 5 -12.08 -18.33 -9.16
N GLU A 6 -12.63 -18.99 -10.17
CA GLU A 6 -14.00 -18.75 -10.59
C GLU A 6 -14.79 -18.83 -9.30
N SER A 7 -15.52 -17.75 -9.01
CA SER A 7 -16.36 -17.71 -7.82
C SER A 7 -17.19 -18.98 -7.80
N ASP A 8 -17.14 -19.71 -6.69
CA ASP A 8 -18.03 -20.86 -6.46
C ASP A 8 -19.42 -20.48 -7.00
N PRO A 9 -20.00 -21.26 -7.94
CA PRO A 9 -21.28 -20.93 -8.55
C PRO A 9 -22.39 -20.70 -7.55
N VAL A 10 -22.34 -21.34 -6.40
CA VAL A 10 -23.28 -21.13 -5.27
C VAL A 10 -23.08 -19.72 -4.73
N ARG A 11 -21.83 -19.36 -4.43
CA ARG A 11 -21.50 -18.03 -3.91
C ARG A 11 -21.84 -16.91 -4.90
N ALA A 12 -21.63 -17.14 -6.19
CA ALA A 12 -21.98 -16.19 -7.25
C ALA A 12 -23.50 -15.93 -7.30
N ASN A 13 -24.32 -17.00 -7.16
CA ASN A 13 -25.77 -16.87 -7.12
C ASN A 13 -26.27 -16.18 -5.85
N GLU A 14 -25.69 -16.51 -4.69
CA GLU A 14 -26.02 -15.84 -3.41
C GLU A 14 -25.77 -14.33 -3.52
N ARG A 15 -24.59 -13.94 -3.96
CA ARG A 15 -24.21 -12.53 -4.19
C ARG A 15 -25.17 -11.81 -5.13
N LEU A 16 -25.51 -12.43 -6.27
CA LEU A 16 -26.42 -11.84 -7.25
C LEU A 16 -27.83 -11.72 -6.69
N SER A 17 -28.33 -12.77 -6.01
CA SER A 17 -29.67 -12.75 -5.40
C SER A 17 -29.76 -11.65 -4.33
N TRP A 18 -28.76 -11.54 -3.47
CA TRP A 18 -28.70 -10.49 -2.45
C TRP A 18 -28.66 -9.08 -3.07
N ALA A 19 -27.86 -8.88 -4.11
CA ALA A 19 -27.76 -7.59 -4.80
C ALA A 19 -29.10 -7.18 -5.45
N ARG A 20 -29.82 -8.13 -6.06
CA ARG A 20 -31.15 -7.93 -6.63
C ARG A 20 -32.18 -7.51 -5.58
N GLU A 21 -32.14 -8.13 -4.42
CA GLU A 21 -33.00 -7.78 -3.29
C GLU A 21 -32.67 -6.39 -2.74
N ALA A 22 -31.37 -6.13 -2.46
CA ALA A 22 -30.90 -4.87 -1.90
C ALA A 22 -31.20 -3.66 -2.79
N LEU A 23 -31.22 -3.84 -4.12
CA LEU A 23 -31.53 -2.80 -5.09
C LEU A 23 -32.97 -2.84 -5.60
N ALA A 24 -33.78 -3.81 -5.16
CA ALA A 24 -35.14 -4.05 -5.66
C ALA A 24 -35.20 -4.17 -7.20
N ASP A 25 -34.18 -4.77 -7.81
CA ASP A 25 -34.01 -4.92 -9.25
C ASP A 25 -33.81 -6.41 -9.62
N PRO A 26 -34.88 -7.14 -9.97
CA PRO A 26 -34.78 -8.57 -10.29
C PRO A 26 -34.06 -8.86 -11.62
N ALA A 27 -33.88 -7.84 -12.48
CA ALA A 27 -33.18 -7.98 -13.76
C ALA A 27 -31.68 -7.67 -13.64
N LEU A 28 -31.22 -7.17 -12.46
CA LEU A 28 -29.85 -6.80 -12.22
C LEU A 28 -28.88 -7.92 -12.59
N ASP A 29 -27.77 -7.57 -13.21
CA ASP A 29 -26.63 -8.43 -13.39
C ASP A 29 -25.34 -7.74 -12.87
N LEU A 30 -24.29 -8.54 -12.63
CA LEU A 30 -23.03 -8.10 -12.05
C LEU A 30 -21.85 -8.48 -12.95
N VAL A 31 -20.95 -7.51 -13.14
CA VAL A 31 -19.66 -7.73 -13.82
C VAL A 31 -18.50 -7.51 -12.84
N ARG A 32 -17.44 -8.25 -12.97
CA ARG A 32 -16.28 -8.10 -12.09
C ARG A 32 -15.64 -6.72 -12.26
N ALA A 33 -15.55 -5.96 -11.17
CA ALA A 33 -15.00 -4.59 -11.18
C ALA A 33 -13.48 -4.58 -10.98
N SER A 34 -12.94 -5.49 -10.17
CA SER A 34 -11.49 -5.58 -9.94
C SER A 34 -11.01 -7.03 -9.76
N THR A 35 -9.70 -7.24 -9.97
CA THR A 35 -9.01 -8.55 -9.85
C THR A 35 -7.94 -8.49 -8.76
N ASP A 36 -8.28 -8.03 -7.55
CA ASP A 36 -7.33 -7.91 -6.45
C ASP A 36 -6.78 -9.23 -5.95
N ALA A 37 -5.66 -9.15 -5.22
CA ALA A 37 -4.90 -10.31 -4.77
C ALA A 37 -5.45 -10.98 -3.50
N GLY A 38 -6.51 -10.42 -2.88
CA GLY A 38 -7.13 -10.89 -1.65
C GLY A 38 -8.25 -11.90 -1.88
N PHE A 39 -8.93 -12.28 -0.80
CA PHE A 39 -10.13 -13.12 -0.84
C PHE A 39 -11.39 -12.29 -1.16
N ARG A 40 -11.34 -10.97 -0.97
CA ARG A 40 -12.41 -10.05 -1.37
C ARG A 40 -12.50 -9.92 -2.87
N SER A 41 -13.71 -9.82 -3.36
CA SER A 41 -14.00 -9.51 -4.76
C SER A 41 -15.02 -8.38 -4.86
N TYR A 42 -14.88 -7.61 -5.93
CA TYR A 42 -15.71 -6.44 -6.18
C TYR A 42 -16.43 -6.59 -7.53
N TRP A 43 -17.74 -6.33 -7.52
CA TRP A 43 -18.61 -6.56 -8.66
C TRP A 43 -19.45 -5.31 -8.91
N ARG A 44 -19.42 -4.83 -10.13
CA ARG A 44 -20.19 -3.65 -10.56
C ARG A 44 -21.54 -4.07 -11.09
N THR A 45 -22.59 -3.30 -10.78
CA THR A 45 -23.91 -3.48 -11.39
C THR A 45 -23.84 -3.17 -12.87
N LEU A 46 -24.49 -4.01 -13.69
CA LEU A 46 -24.62 -3.82 -15.12
C LEU A 46 -25.99 -3.21 -15.43
N ASP A 47 -26.02 -2.22 -16.34
CA ASP A 47 -27.25 -1.57 -16.81
C ASP A 47 -28.17 -1.03 -15.68
N HIS A 48 -27.59 -0.67 -14.52
CA HIS A 48 -28.29 -0.11 -13.36
C HIS A 48 -27.79 1.31 -13.07
N GLU A 49 -28.71 2.27 -12.93
CA GLU A 49 -28.37 3.67 -12.64
C GLU A 49 -28.99 4.14 -11.30
N PRO A 50 -28.21 4.76 -10.45
CA PRO A 50 -26.75 4.93 -10.54
C PRO A 50 -26.02 3.63 -10.27
N SER A 51 -24.88 3.43 -10.96
CA SER A 51 -24.02 2.24 -10.80
C SER A 51 -23.61 2.02 -9.34
N ARG A 52 -23.46 0.75 -8.94
CA ARG A 52 -23.09 0.32 -7.58
C ARG A 52 -21.98 -0.73 -7.61
N ILE A 53 -21.31 -0.88 -6.49
CA ILE A 53 -20.32 -1.95 -6.28
C ILE A 53 -20.83 -2.90 -5.20
N VAL A 54 -20.86 -4.17 -5.49
CA VAL A 54 -21.04 -5.25 -4.52
C VAL A 54 -19.67 -5.76 -4.10
N MET A 55 -19.29 -5.56 -2.86
CA MET A 55 -18.14 -6.22 -2.24
C MET A 55 -18.59 -7.57 -1.71
N ASP A 56 -17.84 -8.60 -2.06
CA ASP A 56 -18.03 -9.98 -1.61
C ASP A 56 -16.78 -10.41 -0.81
N SER A 57 -16.95 -10.57 0.50
CA SER A 57 -15.92 -11.00 1.46
C SER A 57 -16.38 -12.32 2.10
N PRO A 58 -15.98 -13.50 1.57
CA PRO A 58 -16.43 -14.79 2.09
C PRO A 58 -16.06 -14.94 3.58
N PRO A 59 -17.04 -15.14 4.49
CA PRO A 59 -16.81 -15.12 5.95
C PRO A 59 -15.82 -16.19 6.45
N ASP A 60 -15.69 -17.31 5.72
CA ASP A 60 -14.73 -18.38 6.01
C ASP A 60 -13.28 -18.02 5.62
N LYS A 61 -13.08 -16.95 4.88
CA LYS A 61 -11.78 -16.46 4.38
C LYS A 61 -11.36 -15.15 4.99
N GLU A 62 -12.29 -14.22 5.16
CA GLU A 62 -11.97 -12.86 5.57
C GLU A 62 -13.15 -12.21 6.31
N ASP A 63 -12.87 -11.67 7.50
CA ASP A 63 -13.83 -10.92 8.31
C ASP A 63 -14.06 -9.51 7.71
N VAL A 64 -15.32 -9.14 7.51
CA VAL A 64 -15.72 -7.84 6.99
C VAL A 64 -15.69 -6.71 8.04
N HIS A 65 -15.73 -7.06 9.34
CA HIS A 65 -15.82 -6.07 10.42
C HIS A 65 -14.64 -5.08 10.47
N PRO A 66 -13.37 -5.48 10.27
CA PRO A 66 -12.25 -4.53 10.20
C PRO A 66 -12.45 -3.48 9.11
N TRP A 67 -12.94 -3.89 7.93
CA TRP A 67 -13.21 -2.97 6.82
C TRP A 67 -14.28 -1.94 7.20
N LEU A 68 -15.42 -2.39 7.74
CA LEU A 68 -16.52 -1.51 8.17
C LEU A 68 -16.09 -0.55 9.28
N ARG A 69 -15.30 -1.06 10.25
CA ARG A 69 -14.80 -0.27 11.37
C ARG A 69 -13.87 0.85 10.91
N ILE A 70 -12.85 0.53 10.10
CA ILE A 70 -11.90 1.54 9.61
C ILE A 70 -12.62 2.52 8.67
N ARG A 71 -13.48 2.04 7.78
CA ARG A 71 -14.30 2.90 6.94
C ARG A 71 -15.09 3.94 7.76
N ALA A 72 -15.79 3.51 8.81
CA ALA A 72 -16.56 4.40 9.67
C ALA A 72 -15.66 5.42 10.39
N LEU A 73 -14.49 5.01 10.86
CA LEU A 73 -13.48 5.89 11.47
C LEU A 73 -13.01 6.97 10.49
N LEU A 74 -12.69 6.59 9.26
CA LEU A 74 -12.22 7.50 8.22
C LEU A 74 -13.32 8.49 7.80
N GLU A 75 -14.54 8.01 7.59
CA GLU A 75 -15.69 8.86 7.23
C GLU A 75 -15.99 9.88 8.33
N ALA A 76 -15.99 9.46 9.60
CA ALA A 76 -16.17 10.37 10.75
C ALA A 76 -15.07 11.44 10.82
N GLY A 77 -13.83 11.13 10.39
CA GLY A 77 -12.73 12.06 10.25
C GLY A 77 -12.78 12.93 8.98
N GLY A 78 -13.82 12.80 8.17
CA GLY A 78 -14.00 13.57 6.92
C GLY A 78 -13.12 13.09 5.76
N VAL A 79 -12.52 11.90 5.85
CA VAL A 79 -11.84 11.25 4.72
C VAL A 79 -12.89 10.71 3.75
N ARG A 80 -12.72 10.95 2.46
CA ARG A 80 -13.61 10.46 1.43
C ARG A 80 -13.33 8.97 1.17
N VAL A 81 -14.23 8.13 1.59
CA VAL A 81 -14.24 6.67 1.39
C VAL A 81 -15.56 6.25 0.73
N PRO A 82 -15.69 5.05 0.14
CA PRO A 82 -16.95 4.58 -0.43
C PRO A 82 -18.06 4.56 0.62
N HIS A 83 -19.26 5.06 0.28
CA HIS A 83 -20.43 4.92 1.13
C HIS A 83 -20.95 3.48 1.11
N VAL A 84 -21.36 2.97 2.27
CA VAL A 84 -22.08 1.70 2.39
C VAL A 84 -23.58 2.00 2.29
N LEU A 85 -24.26 1.41 1.31
CA LEU A 85 -25.68 1.61 1.02
C LEU A 85 -26.55 0.51 1.64
N ALA A 86 -26.05 -0.73 1.64
CA ALA A 86 -26.65 -1.88 2.31
C ALA A 86 -25.55 -2.86 2.73
N GLN A 87 -25.88 -3.73 3.70
CA GLN A 87 -24.93 -4.73 4.19
C GLN A 87 -25.63 -6.01 4.61
N ASP A 88 -24.98 -7.14 4.36
CA ASP A 88 -25.28 -8.45 4.88
C ASP A 88 -23.99 -9.03 5.48
N ILE A 89 -23.80 -8.78 6.77
CA ILE A 89 -22.56 -9.13 7.48
C ILE A 89 -22.44 -10.65 7.62
N GLU A 90 -23.55 -11.37 7.83
CA GLU A 90 -23.56 -12.81 8.00
C GLU A 90 -23.02 -13.52 6.75
N HIS A 91 -23.40 -13.04 5.58
CA HIS A 91 -22.91 -13.56 4.30
C HIS A 91 -21.69 -12.80 3.76
N GLY A 92 -21.27 -11.69 4.39
CA GLY A 92 -20.10 -10.90 3.99
C GLY A 92 -20.31 -10.08 2.70
N PHE A 93 -21.53 -9.62 2.44
CA PHE A 93 -21.86 -8.75 1.31
C PHE A 93 -22.03 -7.31 1.73
N LEU A 94 -21.42 -6.38 1.00
CA LEU A 94 -21.68 -4.94 1.14
C LEU A 94 -22.05 -4.33 -0.21
N LEU A 95 -23.10 -3.51 -0.23
CA LEU A 95 -23.43 -2.66 -1.37
C LEU A 95 -22.80 -1.29 -1.16
N LEU A 96 -21.93 -0.92 -2.06
CA LEU A 96 -21.12 0.30 -1.99
C LEU A 96 -21.46 1.26 -3.11
N GLU A 97 -21.18 2.53 -2.87
CA GLU A 97 -21.10 3.54 -3.91
C GLU A 97 -20.06 3.12 -4.96
N ASP A 98 -20.39 3.36 -6.23
CA ASP A 98 -19.44 3.22 -7.33
C ASP A 98 -18.69 4.55 -7.53
N LEU A 99 -17.39 4.55 -7.34
CA LEU A 99 -16.49 5.71 -7.49
C LEU A 99 -15.92 5.84 -8.91
N GLY A 100 -16.35 4.96 -9.83
CA GLY A 100 -15.83 4.91 -11.19
C GLY A 100 -14.89 3.73 -11.45
N ALA A 101 -14.31 3.69 -12.64
CA ALA A 101 -13.48 2.57 -13.09
C ALA A 101 -11.98 2.78 -12.89
N ASP A 102 -11.53 4.02 -12.92
CA ASP A 102 -10.11 4.35 -12.98
C ASP A 102 -9.58 4.82 -11.63
N THR A 103 -8.45 4.25 -11.22
CA THR A 103 -7.67 4.74 -10.08
C THR A 103 -6.72 5.86 -10.52
N PHE A 104 -6.12 6.56 -9.56
CA PHE A 104 -5.06 7.53 -9.88
C PHE A 104 -3.93 6.91 -10.70
N LEU A 105 -3.57 5.64 -10.44
CA LEU A 105 -2.51 4.96 -11.19
C LEU A 105 -2.78 4.91 -12.70
N GLN A 106 -4.06 4.84 -13.10
CA GLN A 106 -4.45 4.76 -14.51
C GLN A 106 -4.51 6.12 -15.21
N VAL A 107 -4.76 7.19 -14.45
CA VAL A 107 -5.01 8.52 -15.02
C VAL A 107 -3.89 9.53 -14.77
N ILE A 108 -2.94 9.22 -13.85
CA ILE A 108 -1.87 10.13 -13.49
C ILE A 108 -0.77 10.18 -14.56
N GLY A 109 -0.33 11.37 -14.88
CA GLY A 109 0.80 11.62 -15.79
C GLY A 109 1.49 12.94 -15.44
N ASP A 110 2.53 13.31 -16.20
CA ASP A 110 3.33 14.50 -15.92
C ASP A 110 2.52 15.79 -15.84
N ALA A 111 1.45 15.89 -16.64
CA ALA A 111 0.65 17.11 -16.75
C ALA A 111 -0.31 17.33 -15.57
N ASN A 112 -0.74 16.26 -14.89
CA ASN A 112 -1.77 16.32 -13.84
C ASN A 112 -1.31 15.77 -12.49
N ALA A 113 -0.07 15.31 -12.38
CA ALA A 113 0.44 14.68 -11.16
C ALA A 113 0.38 15.61 -9.95
N ASP A 114 0.72 16.90 -10.12
CA ASP A 114 0.70 17.86 -9.02
C ASP A 114 -0.72 18.03 -8.45
N ASP A 115 -1.74 18.15 -9.30
CA ASP A 115 -3.13 18.33 -8.88
C ASP A 115 -3.68 17.06 -8.20
N LEU A 116 -3.43 15.89 -8.81
CA LEU A 116 -3.90 14.62 -8.26
C LEU A 116 -3.24 14.30 -6.91
N LEU A 117 -1.91 14.50 -6.81
CA LEU A 117 -1.19 14.26 -5.57
C LEU A 117 -1.56 15.29 -4.49
N ASP A 118 -1.89 16.53 -4.85
CA ASP A 118 -2.39 17.53 -3.91
C ASP A 118 -3.78 17.14 -3.37
N ALA A 119 -4.66 16.64 -4.22
CA ALA A 119 -5.94 16.08 -3.81
C ALA A 119 -5.77 14.87 -2.88
N ALA A 120 -4.82 13.98 -3.16
CA ALA A 120 -4.46 12.86 -2.29
C ALA A 120 -3.95 13.34 -0.94
N VAL A 121 -3.03 14.31 -0.91
CA VAL A 121 -2.51 14.91 0.33
C VAL A 121 -3.62 15.51 1.16
N THR A 122 -4.63 16.12 0.55
CA THR A 122 -5.81 16.64 1.26
C THR A 122 -6.54 15.53 2.05
N GLN A 123 -6.70 14.34 1.48
CA GLN A 123 -7.30 13.21 2.19
C GLN A 123 -6.34 12.63 3.24
N LEU A 124 -5.04 12.58 2.95
CA LEU A 124 -4.03 12.09 3.87
C LEU A 124 -3.95 12.95 5.14
N LEU A 125 -4.00 14.27 5.02
CA LEU A 125 -3.99 15.19 6.17
C LEU A 125 -5.22 14.97 7.07
N LYS A 126 -6.40 14.76 6.49
CA LYS A 126 -7.61 14.41 7.24
C LYS A 126 -7.44 13.08 7.97
N LEU A 127 -6.92 12.06 7.27
CA LEU A 127 -6.65 10.74 7.84
C LEU A 127 -5.70 10.84 9.04
N GLN A 128 -4.59 11.53 8.90
CA GLN A 128 -3.59 11.66 9.95
C GLN A 128 -4.02 12.58 11.11
N ALA A 129 -5.03 13.42 10.90
CA ALA A 129 -5.65 14.23 11.96
C ALA A 129 -6.59 13.41 12.86
N ILE A 130 -7.01 12.22 12.43
CA ILE A 130 -7.80 11.32 13.26
C ILE A 130 -6.93 10.78 14.39
N ALA A 131 -7.37 10.99 15.63
CA ALA A 131 -6.71 10.37 16.79
C ALA A 131 -6.85 8.84 16.69
N PRO A 132 -5.75 8.08 16.61
CA PRO A 132 -5.84 6.63 16.49
C PRO A 132 -6.55 6.01 17.71
N PRO A 133 -7.61 5.21 17.54
CA PRO A 133 -8.24 4.50 18.64
C PRO A 133 -7.25 3.63 19.42
N ALA A 134 -7.46 3.48 20.73
CA ALA A 134 -6.53 2.73 21.59
C ALA A 134 -6.39 1.23 21.20
N ASP A 135 -7.41 0.67 20.60
CA ASP A 135 -7.47 -0.72 20.11
C ASP A 135 -7.07 -0.88 18.64
N LEU A 136 -6.64 0.22 17.98
CA LEU A 136 -6.06 0.14 16.64
C LEU A 136 -4.66 -0.51 16.75
N PRO A 137 -4.35 -1.52 15.90
CA PRO A 137 -3.02 -2.13 15.89
C PRO A 137 -1.90 -1.09 15.74
N ALA A 138 -0.80 -1.31 16.45
CA ALA A 138 0.38 -0.48 16.28
C ALA A 138 1.27 -1.04 15.17
N TYR A 139 1.92 -0.14 14.43
CA TYR A 139 3.05 -0.49 13.57
C TYR A 139 4.28 -0.61 14.48
N ASP A 140 4.27 -1.66 15.29
CA ASP A 140 5.24 -1.89 16.35
C ASP A 140 6.56 -2.50 15.84
N GLU A 141 7.51 -2.68 16.76
CA GLU A 141 8.80 -3.29 16.48
C GLU A 141 8.65 -4.66 15.81
N ALA A 142 7.75 -5.50 16.32
CA ALA A 142 7.57 -6.87 15.80
C ALA A 142 7.05 -6.87 14.36
N LEU A 143 6.10 -5.99 14.03
CA LEU A 143 5.56 -5.86 12.68
C LEU A 143 6.60 -5.27 11.71
N LEU A 144 7.28 -4.19 12.10
CA LEU A 144 8.33 -3.56 11.29
C LEU A 144 9.50 -4.51 11.01
N ALA A 145 9.98 -5.23 12.04
CA ALA A 145 11.04 -6.21 11.89
C ALA A 145 10.63 -7.39 11.00
N ARG A 146 9.42 -7.94 11.20
CA ARG A 146 8.89 -9.02 10.35
C ARG A 146 8.79 -8.63 8.89
N GLU A 147 8.41 -7.40 8.59
CA GLU A 147 8.33 -6.92 7.22
C GLU A 147 9.71 -6.74 6.58
N LEU A 148 10.72 -6.30 7.33
CA LEU A 148 12.09 -6.21 6.86
C LEU A 148 12.67 -7.58 6.50
N ARG A 149 12.33 -8.65 7.29
CA ARG A 149 12.77 -10.02 7.01
C ARG A 149 12.27 -10.58 5.68
N LEU A 150 11.23 -10.00 5.09
CA LEU A 150 10.80 -10.39 3.74
C LEU A 150 11.91 -10.17 2.70
N PHE A 151 12.79 -9.17 2.92
CA PHE A 151 13.90 -8.91 2.00
C PHE A 151 14.95 -10.04 2.02
N ASP A 152 15.44 -10.41 3.20
CA ASP A 152 16.45 -11.47 3.30
C ASP A 152 15.88 -12.86 3.01
N GLU A 153 14.67 -13.18 3.51
CA GLU A 153 14.07 -14.49 3.32
C GLU A 153 13.64 -14.73 1.87
N TRP A 154 12.87 -13.81 1.30
CA TRP A 154 12.25 -14.01 -0.01
C TRP A 154 13.06 -13.49 -1.18
N PHE A 155 13.68 -12.31 -1.04
CA PHE A 155 14.45 -11.76 -2.15
C PHE A 155 15.87 -12.29 -2.16
N LEU A 156 16.65 -12.11 -1.08
CA LEU A 156 18.05 -12.58 -1.07
C LEU A 156 18.14 -14.11 -1.08
N GLY A 157 17.42 -14.78 -0.16
CA GLY A 157 17.49 -16.23 -0.02
C GLY A 157 16.79 -16.95 -1.17
N ARG A 158 15.48 -16.68 -1.37
CA ARG A 158 14.66 -17.48 -2.27
C ARG A 158 14.77 -17.07 -3.74
N HIS A 159 14.79 -15.76 -4.02
CA HIS A 159 14.82 -15.27 -5.40
C HIS A 159 16.23 -15.25 -5.98
N LEU A 160 17.21 -14.71 -5.24
CA LEU A 160 18.60 -14.64 -5.68
C LEU A 160 19.42 -15.89 -5.35
N GLY A 161 18.91 -16.80 -4.52
CA GLY A 161 19.64 -18.02 -4.09
C GLY A 161 20.92 -17.71 -3.31
N MET A 162 20.99 -16.56 -2.63
CA MET A 162 22.18 -16.15 -1.90
C MET A 162 22.30 -16.92 -0.59
N ALA A 163 23.48 -17.51 -0.34
CA ALA A 163 23.86 -17.98 0.98
C ALA A 163 24.48 -16.80 1.76
N LEU A 164 23.72 -16.26 2.72
CA LEU A 164 24.18 -15.19 3.58
C LEU A 164 25.13 -15.75 4.66
N ASP A 165 26.31 -15.16 4.79
CA ASP A 165 27.23 -15.49 5.87
C ASP A 165 26.87 -14.78 7.19
N CYS A 166 27.56 -15.10 8.29
CA CYS A 166 27.28 -14.46 9.58
C CYS A 166 27.45 -12.94 9.55
N GLY A 167 28.42 -12.42 8.80
CA GLY A 167 28.64 -10.97 8.68
C GLY A 167 27.54 -10.27 7.90
N ASP A 168 26.94 -10.93 6.89
CA ASP A 168 25.80 -10.42 6.16
C ASP A 168 24.57 -10.32 7.07
N LEU A 169 24.32 -11.38 7.86
CA LEU A 169 23.19 -11.42 8.80
C LEU A 169 23.35 -10.38 9.91
N GLU A 170 24.54 -10.24 10.48
CA GLU A 170 24.85 -9.20 11.47
C GLU A 170 24.65 -7.79 10.89
N THR A 171 25.04 -7.58 9.64
CA THR A 171 24.83 -6.32 8.92
C THR A 171 23.34 -6.00 8.77
N LEU A 172 22.54 -6.97 8.31
CA LEU A 172 21.10 -6.80 8.16
C LEU A 172 20.45 -6.55 9.52
N ASP A 173 20.79 -7.32 10.56
CA ASP A 173 20.26 -7.15 11.92
C ASP A 173 20.56 -5.77 12.50
N LEU A 174 21.76 -5.27 12.30
CA LEU A 174 22.16 -3.94 12.75
C LEU A 174 21.35 -2.85 12.06
N VAL A 175 21.23 -2.93 10.74
CA VAL A 175 20.51 -1.91 9.96
C VAL A 175 19.01 -2.00 10.23
N TYR A 176 18.43 -3.19 10.31
CA TYR A 176 17.02 -3.37 10.60
C TYR A 176 16.62 -2.77 11.95
N ARG A 177 17.42 -3.02 13.01
CA ARG A 177 17.20 -2.36 14.30
C ARG A 177 17.21 -0.84 14.17
N ARG A 178 18.19 -0.26 13.48
CA ARG A 178 18.28 1.20 13.27
C ARG A 178 17.05 1.76 12.54
N LEU A 179 16.56 1.05 11.51
CA LEU A 179 15.38 1.45 10.75
C LEU A 179 14.11 1.36 11.61
N VAL A 180 13.97 0.30 12.41
CA VAL A 180 12.86 0.12 13.35
C VAL A 180 12.87 1.21 14.42
N ASP A 181 14.01 1.44 15.06
CA ASP A 181 14.17 2.49 16.08
C ASP A 181 13.81 3.87 15.51
N ALA A 182 14.27 4.18 14.29
CA ALA A 182 13.97 5.44 13.63
C ALA A 182 12.46 5.59 13.30
N ALA A 183 11.79 4.51 12.91
CA ALA A 183 10.35 4.50 12.65
C ALA A 183 9.54 4.71 13.93
N LEU A 184 9.91 4.04 15.02
CA LEU A 184 9.25 4.15 16.32
C LEU A 184 9.46 5.53 16.97
N ALA A 185 10.57 6.19 16.69
CA ALA A 185 10.89 7.52 17.20
C ALA A 185 10.14 8.67 16.50
N GLN A 186 9.44 8.40 15.39
CA GLN A 186 8.63 9.39 14.70
C GLN A 186 7.32 9.66 15.46
N PRO A 187 6.70 10.83 15.30
CA PRO A 187 5.33 11.03 15.73
C PRO A 187 4.39 9.98 15.15
N GLN A 188 3.53 9.41 16.00
CA GLN A 188 2.64 8.31 15.66
C GLN A 188 1.23 8.84 15.37
N VAL A 189 0.74 8.57 14.18
CA VAL A 189 -0.58 8.98 13.67
C VAL A 189 -1.35 7.77 13.12
N LEU A 190 -2.56 7.97 12.62
CA LEU A 190 -3.24 6.96 11.80
C LEU A 190 -2.47 6.82 10.48
N VAL A 191 -2.07 5.61 10.13
CA VAL A 191 -1.32 5.26 8.91
C VAL A 191 -2.11 4.24 8.11
N HIS A 192 -2.32 4.52 6.84
CA HIS A 192 -3.03 3.65 5.89
C HIS A 192 -2.19 2.42 5.49
N ARG A 193 -0.87 2.55 5.44
CA ARG A 193 0.16 1.58 4.98
C ARG A 193 0.26 1.43 3.46
N ASP A 194 -0.84 1.52 2.75
CA ASP A 194 -0.90 1.37 1.29
C ASP A 194 -1.53 2.61 0.63
N PHE A 195 -1.19 3.83 1.15
CA PHE A 195 -1.63 5.11 0.60
C PHE A 195 -0.84 5.43 -0.67
N MET A 196 -1.33 4.95 -1.80
CA MET A 196 -0.64 5.02 -3.09
C MET A 196 -1.64 5.18 -4.26
N PRO A 197 -1.22 5.64 -5.46
CA PRO A 197 -2.10 5.93 -6.58
C PRO A 197 -3.07 4.82 -6.98
N ARG A 198 -2.71 3.55 -6.83
CA ARG A 198 -3.60 2.43 -7.13
C ARG A 198 -4.80 2.32 -6.17
N ASN A 199 -4.70 2.88 -4.97
CA ASN A 199 -5.72 2.84 -3.92
C ASN A 199 -6.43 4.19 -3.75
N LEU A 200 -6.30 5.08 -4.72
CA LEU A 200 -6.95 6.39 -4.78
C LEU A 200 -7.80 6.49 -6.04
N MET A 201 -9.03 6.99 -5.87
CA MET A 201 -9.97 7.19 -6.99
C MET A 201 -10.18 8.69 -7.23
N PRO A 202 -10.11 9.16 -8.50
CA PRO A 202 -10.53 10.52 -8.82
C PRO A 202 -12.06 10.65 -8.66
N VAL A 203 -12.47 11.61 -7.85
CA VAL A 203 -13.89 11.91 -7.65
C VAL A 203 -14.14 13.41 -7.79
N ALA A 204 -15.40 13.81 -7.98
CA ALA A 204 -15.74 15.22 -7.98
C ALA A 204 -15.29 15.88 -6.66
N GLY A 205 -14.44 16.89 -6.78
CA GLY A 205 -13.90 17.63 -5.63
C GLY A 205 -12.64 17.01 -4.99
N GLY A 206 -11.99 16.01 -5.62
CA GLY A 206 -10.69 15.53 -5.13
C GLY A 206 -10.41 14.04 -5.29
N ALA A 207 -10.08 13.39 -4.21
CA ALA A 207 -9.71 11.97 -4.17
C ALA A 207 -10.59 11.21 -3.17
N ALA A 208 -10.89 9.94 -3.47
CA ALA A 208 -11.43 8.97 -2.51
C ALA A 208 -10.38 7.88 -2.23
N VAL A 209 -10.41 7.36 -1.01
CA VAL A 209 -9.42 6.40 -0.48
C VAL A 209 -10.02 5.01 -0.41
N LEU A 210 -9.30 4.03 -0.93
CA LEU A 210 -9.62 2.60 -0.92
C LEU A 210 -8.58 1.81 -0.12
N ASP A 211 -8.88 0.54 0.17
CA ASP A 211 -7.92 -0.46 0.74
C ASP A 211 -7.35 -0.06 2.11
N PHE A 212 -8.17 0.49 2.96
CA PHE A 212 -7.81 1.10 4.25
C PHE A 212 -7.93 0.15 5.46
N GLN A 213 -8.42 -1.07 5.32
CA GLN A 213 -8.75 -1.96 6.45
C GLN A 213 -7.53 -2.40 7.29
N ASP A 214 -6.34 -2.33 6.70
CA ASP A 214 -5.07 -2.66 7.38
C ASP A 214 -4.39 -1.44 8.03
N ALA A 215 -5.16 -0.36 8.24
CA ALA A 215 -4.65 0.84 8.89
C ALA A 215 -4.15 0.56 10.30
N VAL A 216 -3.11 1.28 10.70
CA VAL A 216 -2.42 1.11 11.99
C VAL A 216 -2.10 2.48 12.62
N ARG A 217 -1.73 2.49 13.88
CA ARG A 217 -1.02 3.63 14.48
C ARG A 217 0.47 3.50 14.16
N GLY A 218 1.03 4.46 13.42
CA GLY A 218 2.40 4.34 12.92
C GLY A 218 3.08 5.68 12.58
N PRO A 219 4.28 5.62 12.01
CA PRO A 219 5.14 6.79 11.77
C PRO A 219 4.53 7.74 10.71
N ILE A 220 4.47 9.02 11.02
CA ILE A 220 3.82 10.06 10.20
C ILE A 220 4.38 10.16 8.78
N ALA A 221 5.66 9.86 8.57
CA ALA A 221 6.28 9.96 7.26
C ALA A 221 5.99 8.76 6.34
N TYR A 222 5.33 7.67 6.80
CA TYR A 222 5.12 6.46 6.03
C TYR A 222 4.26 6.68 4.79
N ASP A 223 3.05 7.19 4.98
CA ASP A 223 2.08 7.34 3.89
C ASP A 223 2.46 8.41 2.86
N PRO A 224 2.98 9.61 3.24
CA PRO A 224 3.45 10.55 2.24
C PRO A 224 4.60 10.01 1.41
N LEU A 225 5.51 9.23 2.02
CA LEU A 225 6.55 8.56 1.25
C LEU A 225 5.98 7.48 0.32
N SER A 226 5.00 6.68 0.81
CA SER A 226 4.31 5.66 -0.01
C SER A 226 3.63 6.26 -1.23
N LEU A 227 3.07 7.47 -1.09
CA LEU A 227 2.43 8.21 -2.18
C LEU A 227 3.44 8.72 -3.22
N PHE A 228 4.56 9.31 -2.77
CA PHE A 228 5.49 10.01 -3.68
C PHE A 228 6.60 9.11 -4.22
N LYS A 229 6.97 8.04 -3.51
CA LYS A 229 7.86 6.98 -3.99
C LYS A 229 7.08 5.68 -4.14
N ASP A 230 6.17 5.70 -5.10
CA ASP A 230 5.22 4.63 -5.38
C ASP A 230 5.89 3.35 -5.88
N ALA A 231 5.17 2.23 -5.78
CA ALA A 231 5.65 0.93 -6.22
C ALA A 231 5.59 0.73 -7.74
N PHE A 232 4.76 1.50 -8.45
CA PHE A 232 4.46 1.32 -9.87
C PHE A 232 4.81 2.54 -10.74
N LEU A 233 5.01 3.70 -10.09
CA LEU A 233 5.38 4.97 -10.74
C LEU A 233 6.66 5.52 -10.14
N SER A 234 7.47 6.20 -10.96
CA SER A 234 8.66 6.93 -10.50
C SER A 234 8.63 8.36 -11.01
N TRP A 235 9.08 9.26 -10.16
CA TRP A 235 9.17 10.67 -10.44
C TRP A 235 10.61 11.18 -10.26
N PRO A 236 11.02 12.23 -10.95
CA PRO A 236 12.30 12.89 -10.69
C PRO A 236 12.43 13.27 -9.21
N GLN A 237 13.59 13.03 -8.61
CA GLN A 237 13.80 13.26 -7.17
C GLN A 237 13.44 14.68 -6.73
N ALA A 238 13.75 15.69 -7.55
CA ALA A 238 13.42 17.10 -7.26
C ALA A 238 11.89 17.34 -7.13
N ARG A 239 11.05 16.60 -7.90
CA ARG A 239 9.58 16.67 -7.75
C ARG A 239 9.15 16.03 -6.43
N VAL A 240 9.70 14.86 -6.12
CA VAL A 240 9.43 14.15 -4.86
C VAL A 240 9.79 15.02 -3.65
N ASP A 241 10.97 15.65 -3.69
CA ASP A 241 11.41 16.55 -2.61
C ASP A 241 10.44 17.73 -2.46
N GLY A 242 10.01 18.33 -3.57
CA GLY A 242 9.04 19.42 -3.56
C GLY A 242 7.67 18.99 -3.01
N TRP A 243 7.21 17.78 -3.31
CA TRP A 243 5.95 17.25 -2.76
C TRP A 243 6.05 16.94 -1.27
N LEU A 244 7.17 16.39 -0.81
CA LEU A 244 7.42 16.16 0.63
C LEU A 244 7.46 17.49 1.40
N ASP A 245 8.08 18.53 0.82
CA ASP A 245 8.11 19.86 1.44
C ASP A 245 6.72 20.49 1.51
N ARG A 246 5.93 20.41 0.45
CA ARG A 246 4.54 20.88 0.43
C ARG A 246 3.67 20.12 1.43
N TYR A 247 3.80 18.79 1.46
CA TYR A 247 3.11 17.99 2.47
C TYR A 247 3.47 18.46 3.89
N HIS A 248 4.78 18.61 4.18
CA HIS A 248 5.25 19.05 5.51
C HIS A 248 4.65 20.40 5.91
N ALA A 249 4.68 21.40 5.01
CA ALA A 249 4.11 22.72 5.27
C ALA A 249 2.60 22.62 5.56
N ARG A 250 1.84 21.91 4.74
CA ARG A 250 0.40 21.69 4.91
C ARG A 250 0.07 20.92 6.19
N ALA A 251 0.89 19.93 6.55
CA ALA A 251 0.73 19.15 7.77
C ALA A 251 0.96 20.02 9.03
N LEU A 252 1.96 20.90 8.97
CA LEU A 252 2.21 21.87 10.03
C LEU A 252 1.04 22.85 10.18
N ASP A 253 0.54 23.41 9.07
CA ASP A 253 -0.62 24.30 9.05
C ASP A 253 -1.91 23.61 9.57
N ALA A 254 -2.04 22.30 9.33
CA ALA A 254 -3.13 21.48 9.85
C ALA A 254 -2.96 21.08 11.33
N GLY A 255 -1.88 21.48 11.98
CA GLY A 255 -1.60 21.16 13.39
C GLY A 255 -1.16 19.70 13.63
N LEU A 256 -0.73 19.00 12.60
CA LEU A 256 -0.19 17.63 12.74
C LEU A 256 1.19 17.67 13.44
N PRO A 257 1.56 16.60 14.16
CA PRO A 257 2.81 16.55 14.94
C PRO A 257 4.04 16.31 14.06
N VAL A 258 4.20 17.06 12.97
CA VAL A 258 5.38 16.93 12.10
C VAL A 258 6.59 17.58 12.78
N PRO A 259 7.77 16.93 12.76
CA PRO A 259 9.01 17.52 13.26
C PRO A 259 9.50 18.64 12.32
N SER A 260 10.64 19.27 12.63
CA SER A 260 11.26 20.23 11.70
C SER A 260 11.50 19.61 10.33
N LEU A 261 11.43 20.40 9.26
CA LEU A 261 11.58 19.90 7.88
C LEU A 261 12.86 19.08 7.65
N PRO A 262 14.05 19.45 8.15
CA PRO A 262 15.23 18.59 7.99
C PRO A 262 15.09 17.22 8.68
N ARG A 263 14.44 17.18 9.85
CA ARG A 263 14.16 15.93 10.56
C ARG A 263 13.11 15.12 9.82
N PHE A 264 12.04 15.73 9.35
CA PHE A 264 10.99 15.05 8.55
C PHE A 264 11.56 14.41 7.28
N ARG A 265 12.42 15.12 6.54
CA ARG A 265 13.10 14.57 5.36
C ARG A 265 13.95 13.35 5.70
N ARG A 266 14.71 13.40 6.82
CA ARG A 266 15.44 12.23 7.30
C ARG A 266 14.50 11.08 7.65
N ASP A 267 13.42 11.37 8.37
CA ASP A 267 12.42 10.37 8.77
C ASP A 267 11.74 9.73 7.55
N ALA A 268 11.44 10.51 6.51
CA ALA A 268 10.91 10.02 5.23
C ALA A 268 11.92 9.14 4.48
N ASP A 269 13.18 9.52 4.43
CA ASP A 269 14.23 8.71 3.82
C ASP A 269 14.39 7.36 4.52
N TRP A 270 14.44 7.36 5.85
CA TRP A 270 14.68 6.16 6.64
C TRP A 270 13.50 5.19 6.62
N ILE A 271 12.27 5.71 6.75
CA ILE A 271 11.08 4.86 6.60
C ILE A 271 10.94 4.38 5.15
N GLY A 272 11.45 5.17 4.19
CA GLY A 272 11.56 4.78 2.79
C GLY A 272 12.44 3.58 2.59
N VAL A 273 13.61 3.53 3.22
CA VAL A 273 14.49 2.35 3.16
C VAL A 273 13.77 1.11 3.71
N GLN A 274 13.11 1.22 4.88
CA GLN A 274 12.32 0.12 5.46
C GLN A 274 11.26 -0.37 4.46
N ARG A 275 10.45 0.55 3.94
CA ARG A 275 9.37 0.22 3.01
C ARG A 275 9.88 -0.39 1.70
N HIS A 276 10.98 0.12 1.15
CA HIS A 276 11.52 -0.40 -0.10
C HIS A 276 12.05 -1.82 0.05
N LEU A 277 12.78 -2.11 1.13
CA LEU A 277 13.23 -3.48 1.43
C LEU A 277 12.03 -4.42 1.61
N LYS A 278 11.01 -4.01 2.40
CA LYS A 278 9.76 -4.75 2.57
C LYS A 278 9.12 -5.09 1.22
N VAL A 279 8.93 -4.09 0.34
CA VAL A 279 8.21 -4.28 -0.93
C VAL A 279 9.01 -5.17 -1.90
N ILE A 280 10.33 -5.05 -1.97
CA ILE A 280 11.19 -5.97 -2.72
C ILE A 280 10.93 -7.41 -2.26
N GLY A 281 10.90 -7.64 -0.94
CA GLY A 281 10.62 -8.96 -0.37
C GLY A 281 9.19 -9.44 -0.67
N ILE A 282 8.19 -8.55 -0.60
CA ILE A 282 6.80 -8.87 -0.97
C ILE A 282 6.72 -9.29 -2.44
N PHE A 283 7.37 -8.58 -3.36
CA PHE A 283 7.33 -8.90 -4.79
C PHE A 283 7.99 -10.24 -5.10
N ALA A 284 9.10 -10.56 -4.42
CA ALA A 284 9.69 -11.89 -4.50
C ALA A 284 8.75 -12.98 -3.95
N ARG A 285 8.08 -12.73 -2.82
CA ARG A 285 7.10 -13.65 -2.24
C ARG A 285 5.90 -13.87 -3.16
N LEU A 286 5.35 -12.81 -3.75
CA LEU A 286 4.26 -12.90 -4.73
C LEU A 286 4.64 -13.74 -5.94
N HIS A 287 5.89 -13.64 -6.40
CA HIS A 287 6.38 -14.49 -7.48
C HIS A 287 6.47 -15.96 -7.07
N HIS A 288 7.18 -16.25 -5.97
CA HIS A 288 7.52 -17.64 -5.60
C HIS A 288 6.39 -18.41 -4.91
N ARG A 289 5.55 -17.72 -4.13
CA ARG A 289 4.46 -18.33 -3.38
C ARG A 289 3.15 -18.29 -4.17
N ASP A 290 2.85 -17.14 -4.79
CA ASP A 290 1.52 -16.86 -5.34
C ASP A 290 1.50 -16.94 -6.87
N GLY A 291 2.63 -17.26 -7.53
CA GLY A 291 2.73 -17.42 -8.99
C GLY A 291 2.48 -16.12 -9.78
N LYS A 292 2.80 -14.95 -9.21
CA LYS A 292 2.57 -13.63 -9.80
C LYS A 292 3.88 -12.94 -10.21
N PRO A 293 4.52 -13.34 -11.34
CA PRO A 293 5.86 -12.87 -11.73
C PRO A 293 5.90 -11.38 -12.14
N LYS A 294 4.78 -10.80 -12.53
CA LYS A 294 4.70 -9.43 -13.06
C LYS A 294 5.29 -8.38 -12.10
N TYR A 295 5.21 -8.61 -10.79
CA TYR A 295 5.70 -7.66 -9.79
C TYR A 295 7.23 -7.56 -9.71
N LEU A 296 7.96 -8.59 -10.14
CA LEU A 296 9.43 -8.55 -10.15
C LEU A 296 10.00 -7.51 -11.12
N ALA A 297 9.25 -7.15 -12.15
CA ALA A 297 9.65 -6.13 -13.11
C ALA A 297 9.81 -4.74 -12.46
N ASP A 298 9.15 -4.48 -11.33
CA ASP A 298 9.22 -3.21 -10.60
C ASP A 298 10.34 -3.18 -9.54
N VAL A 299 11.01 -4.30 -9.24
CA VAL A 299 12.09 -4.37 -8.24
C VAL A 299 13.24 -3.39 -8.52
N PRO A 300 13.71 -3.19 -9.76
CA PRO A 300 14.78 -2.22 -10.07
C PRO A 300 14.48 -0.80 -9.59
N ARG A 301 13.20 -0.38 -9.60
CA ARG A 301 12.75 0.93 -9.11
C ARG A 301 13.13 1.16 -7.64
N PHE A 302 12.92 0.15 -6.80
CA PHE A 302 13.23 0.24 -5.38
C PHE A 302 14.74 0.31 -5.13
N PHE A 303 15.55 -0.40 -5.92
CA PHE A 303 17.00 -0.23 -5.85
C PHE A 303 17.44 1.17 -6.25
N ALA A 304 16.81 1.79 -7.26
CA ALA A 304 17.07 3.18 -7.61
C ALA A 304 16.71 4.16 -6.47
N TYR A 305 15.62 3.90 -5.73
CA TYR A 305 15.28 4.68 -4.54
C TYR A 305 16.30 4.49 -3.42
N LEU A 306 16.77 3.26 -3.17
CA LEU A 306 17.81 2.96 -2.19
C LEU A 306 19.12 3.65 -2.56
N ASP A 307 19.54 3.61 -3.82
CA ASP A 307 20.75 4.26 -4.33
C ASP A 307 20.72 5.77 -4.13
N GLY A 308 19.55 6.39 -4.21
CA GLY A 308 19.37 7.83 -3.95
C GLY A 308 19.42 8.21 -2.46
N VAL A 309 19.24 7.25 -1.54
CA VAL A 309 19.14 7.52 -0.10
C VAL A 309 20.37 7.03 0.67
N LEU A 310 20.79 5.79 0.48
CA LEU A 310 21.82 5.15 1.31
C LEU A 310 23.14 5.94 1.41
N PRO A 311 23.67 6.57 0.33
CA PRO A 311 24.92 7.33 0.42
C PRO A 311 24.84 8.58 1.31
N ARG A 312 23.63 9.08 1.61
CA ARG A 312 23.43 10.28 2.43
C ARG A 312 23.58 10.03 3.93
N TYR A 313 23.55 8.75 4.34
CA TYR A 313 23.51 8.37 5.75
C TYR A 313 24.63 7.36 6.09
N PRO A 314 25.71 7.79 6.76
CA PRO A 314 26.80 6.90 7.17
C PRO A 314 26.34 5.68 7.99
N GLU A 315 25.24 5.84 8.74
CA GLU A 315 24.67 4.77 9.55
C GLU A 315 24.08 3.63 8.69
N LEU A 316 23.75 3.90 7.44
CA LEU A 316 23.23 2.93 6.46
C LEU A 316 24.31 2.42 5.50
N ALA A 317 25.58 2.88 5.65
CA ALA A 317 26.68 2.44 4.80
C ALA A 317 26.91 0.91 4.80
N PRO A 318 26.72 0.15 5.90
CA PRO A 318 26.81 -1.30 5.86
C PRO A 318 25.80 -1.96 4.90
N LEU A 319 24.58 -1.45 4.84
CA LEU A 319 23.56 -1.92 3.88
C LEU A 319 23.95 -1.57 2.44
N ALA A 320 24.43 -0.35 2.21
CA ALA A 320 24.91 0.07 0.88
C ALA A 320 26.03 -0.86 0.39
N ALA A 321 27.02 -1.17 1.24
CA ALA A 321 28.13 -2.08 0.91
C ALA A 321 27.63 -3.51 0.59
N LEU A 322 26.67 -4.03 1.34
CA LEU A 322 26.06 -5.34 1.07
C LEU A 322 25.31 -5.34 -0.27
N ILE A 323 24.51 -4.30 -0.53
CA ILE A 323 23.76 -4.18 -1.78
C ILE A 323 24.71 -4.09 -2.97
N ASP A 324 25.70 -3.21 -2.94
CA ASP A 324 26.60 -2.99 -4.06
C ASP A 324 27.59 -4.16 -4.25
N GLY A 325 28.09 -4.73 -3.15
CA GLY A 325 29.12 -5.78 -3.20
C GLY A 325 28.58 -7.19 -3.47
N LYS A 326 27.35 -7.50 -3.05
CA LYS A 326 26.81 -8.86 -3.15
C LYS A 326 25.47 -8.93 -3.90
N VAL A 327 24.50 -8.04 -3.59
CA VAL A 327 23.13 -8.14 -4.09
C VAL A 327 23.03 -7.78 -5.57
N LYS A 328 23.56 -6.62 -5.97
CA LYS A 328 23.55 -6.18 -7.39
C LYS A 328 24.29 -7.14 -8.31
N PRO A 329 25.48 -7.69 -7.93
CA PRO A 329 26.12 -8.75 -8.72
C PRO A 329 25.29 -10.04 -8.84
N ALA A 330 24.55 -10.41 -7.78
CA ALA A 330 23.65 -11.57 -7.84
C ALA A 330 22.47 -11.33 -8.80
N ILE A 331 21.86 -10.14 -8.77
CA ILE A 331 20.81 -9.74 -9.72
C ILE A 331 21.34 -9.83 -11.16
N ALA A 332 22.53 -9.30 -11.43
CA ALA A 332 23.13 -9.32 -12.76
C ALA A 332 23.29 -10.76 -13.29
N ARG A 333 23.82 -11.68 -12.46
CA ARG A 333 23.98 -13.11 -12.83
C ARG A 333 22.65 -13.78 -13.20
N ILE A 334 21.58 -13.55 -12.44
CA ILE A 334 20.26 -14.14 -12.74
C ILE A 334 19.70 -13.56 -14.04
N THR A 335 19.87 -12.26 -14.26
CA THR A 335 19.39 -11.59 -15.46
C THR A 335 20.11 -12.10 -16.71
N GLU A 336 21.41 -12.35 -16.63
CA GLU A 336 22.21 -12.93 -17.71
C GLU A 336 21.78 -14.37 -18.01
N ALA A 337 21.60 -15.20 -16.97
CA ALA A 337 21.17 -16.58 -17.10
C ALA A 337 19.77 -16.73 -17.71
N ALA A 338 18.89 -15.74 -17.53
CA ALA A 338 17.55 -15.72 -18.12
C ALA A 338 17.52 -15.29 -19.59
N ARG A 339 18.64 -14.74 -20.12
CA ARG A 339 18.76 -14.27 -21.51
C ARG A 339 19.48 -15.26 -22.44
N GLY A 340 20.24 -16.21 -21.87
CA GLY A 340 20.94 -17.27 -22.58
C GLY A 340 20.14 -18.56 -22.61
#